data_5c537eb80a792b746723a6b27b22219a
#
_entry.id   5c537eb80a792b746723a6b27b22219a
#
_cell.length_a   1.000
_cell.length_b   1.000
_cell.length_c   1.000
_cell.angle_alpha   90.00
_cell.angle_beta   90.00
_cell.angle_gamma   90.00
#
_symmetry.space_group_name_H-M   'P 1'
#
loop_
_entity.id
_entity.type
_entity.pdbx_description
1 polymer ?
#
loop_
_entity_poly.entity_id
_entity_poly.type
_entity_poly.pdbx_seq_one_letter_code
_entity_poly.pdbx_strand_id
1 'polypeptide(L)'
;MKKNVILLSFMAVTLFMTSCVSKKDLEKCQAELNDCRTGSKDLMVKYMDAKEQLAASRSEAEGLKSRNEELKNNNDVLRSSYESLQGSLDQSLQSNTQTSVNISKLVDEINASNAFIKRLVEAKTKSDSLNMALTNKLTRSLDKEELKEVDVQVLKGVVYISLADNMLYKLGSYEINDRAAETLSKIAKIITDYEDYDVLIEGNTDNLPISRQNIRNNWDLSCLRASSVVQYLQKHYGVDPKRLTAGGRGEFNPIAKNDTEVGRQRNRRTQIIITPKLDQFMDLIDKAPESEEK
;
A
#
# COMPACT_ATOMS: atom_id res chain seq x y z
N MET A 1 -102.94 -19.97 -105.70
CA MET A 1 -102.43 -20.23 -104.31
C MET A 1 -101.93 -21.64 -104.11
N LYS A 2 -102.18 -22.68 -104.88
CA LYS A 2 -101.71 -24.04 -104.64
C LYS A 2 -100.26 -24.34 -105.07
N LYS A 3 -99.68 -23.55 -106.03
CA LYS A 3 -98.28 -23.81 -106.50
C LYS A 3 -97.18 -23.33 -105.47
N ASN A 4 -97.46 -22.29 -104.78
CA ASN A 4 -96.43 -21.78 -103.78
C ASN A 4 -96.30 -22.62 -102.51
N VAL A 5 -97.35 -23.31 -102.13
CA VAL A 5 -97.30 -24.24 -100.95
C VAL A 5 -96.48 -25.46 -101.20
N ILE A 6 -96.49 -25.96 -102.39
CA ILE A 6 -95.74 -27.13 -102.83
C ILE A 6 -94.22 -26.84 -102.93
N LEU A 7 -93.86 -25.60 -103.33
CA LEU A 7 -92.47 -25.19 -103.44
C LEU A 7 -91.85 -24.95 -102.08
N LEU A 8 -92.63 -24.43 -101.09
CA LEU A 8 -92.15 -24.26 -99.66
C LEU A 8 -91.99 -25.62 -98.94
N SER A 9 -92.91 -26.58 -99.26
CA SER A 9 -92.84 -27.96 -98.73
C SER A 9 -91.60 -28.68 -99.23
N PHE A 10 -91.22 -28.49 -100.50
CA PHE A 10 -90.07 -29.16 -101.06
C PHE A 10 -88.75 -28.56 -100.57
N MET A 11 -88.70 -27.28 -100.29
CA MET A 11 -87.57 -26.60 -99.77
C MET A 11 -87.32 -26.90 -98.24
N ALA A 12 -88.41 -27.20 -97.48
CA ALA A 12 -88.30 -27.61 -96.09
C ALA A 12 -87.83 -29.10 -96.00
N VAL A 13 -88.17 -29.97 -96.94
CA VAL A 13 -87.73 -31.34 -96.93
C VAL A 13 -86.25 -31.48 -97.39
N THR A 14 -85.81 -30.55 -98.31
CA THR A 14 -84.39 -30.61 -98.75
C THR A 14 -83.46 -30.01 -97.63
N LEU A 15 -83.92 -29.10 -96.78
CA LEU A 15 -83.14 -28.62 -95.64
C LEU A 15 -83.00 -29.67 -94.52
N PHE A 16 -83.91 -30.66 -94.42
CA PHE A 16 -83.82 -31.71 -93.44
C PHE A 16 -82.94 -32.89 -93.89
N MET A 17 -82.60 -32.99 -95.16
CA MET A 17 -81.83 -34.10 -95.74
C MET A 17 -80.30 -33.82 -95.77
N THR A 18 -79.82 -32.59 -95.39
CA THR A 18 -78.40 -32.31 -95.44
C THR A 18 -77.73 -32.42 -94.08
N SER A 19 -78.43 -32.94 -93.04
CA SER A 19 -77.88 -33.15 -91.75
C SER A 19 -77.84 -34.61 -91.34
N CYS A 20 -77.54 -35.53 -92.24
CA CYS A 20 -77.22 -36.86 -91.87
C CYS A 20 -75.73 -37.03 -91.74
N VAL A 21 -75.18 -36.58 -90.61
CA VAL A 21 -73.89 -37.03 -90.18
C VAL A 21 -73.98 -38.55 -89.98
N SER A 22 -73.06 -39.30 -90.60
CA SER A 22 -73.05 -40.80 -90.47
C SER A 22 -72.99 -41.12 -88.97
N LYS A 23 -73.81 -42.05 -88.47
CA LYS A 23 -73.77 -42.52 -87.07
C LYS A 23 -72.38 -42.90 -86.67
N LYS A 24 -71.59 -43.40 -87.56
CA LYS A 24 -70.21 -43.78 -87.40
C LYS A 24 -69.29 -42.56 -87.16
N ASP A 25 -69.52 -41.50 -87.87
CA ASP A 25 -68.74 -40.22 -87.67
C ASP A 25 -69.16 -39.54 -86.40
N LEU A 26 -70.44 -39.63 -85.99
CA LEU A 26 -70.91 -39.10 -84.70
C LEU A 26 -70.29 -39.92 -83.50
N GLU A 27 -70.26 -41.23 -83.60
CA GLU A 27 -69.65 -42.09 -82.60
C GLU A 27 -68.11 -41.83 -82.48
N LYS A 28 -67.47 -41.65 -83.68
CA LYS A 28 -66.04 -41.30 -83.69
C LYS A 28 -65.78 -39.90 -83.05
N CYS A 29 -66.59 -38.92 -83.40
CA CYS A 29 -66.46 -37.56 -82.77
C CYS A 29 -66.76 -37.61 -81.28
N GLN A 30 -67.73 -38.39 -80.85
CA GLN A 30 -67.99 -38.62 -79.42
C GLN A 30 -66.83 -39.33 -78.71
N ALA A 31 -66.21 -40.31 -79.36
CA ALA A 31 -65.03 -41.00 -78.83
C ALA A 31 -63.83 -40.05 -78.70
N GLU A 32 -63.55 -39.23 -79.76
CA GLU A 32 -62.50 -38.20 -79.74
C GLU A 32 -62.76 -37.14 -78.70
N LEU A 33 -64.03 -36.75 -78.49
CA LEU A 33 -64.44 -35.79 -77.48
C LEU A 33 -64.25 -36.36 -76.08
N ASN A 34 -64.55 -37.67 -75.84
CA ASN A 34 -64.34 -38.30 -74.59
C ASN A 34 -62.85 -38.49 -74.30
N ASP A 35 -62.02 -38.87 -75.30
CA ASP A 35 -60.57 -38.91 -75.15
C ASP A 35 -59.97 -37.52 -74.84
N CYS A 36 -60.43 -36.51 -75.51
CA CYS A 36 -60.05 -35.14 -75.23
C CYS A 36 -60.45 -34.70 -73.79
N ARG A 37 -61.67 -35.02 -73.37
CA ARG A 37 -62.17 -34.81 -72.02
C ARG A 37 -61.33 -35.54 -70.92
N THR A 38 -61.04 -36.81 -71.17
CA THR A 38 -60.22 -37.66 -70.26
C THR A 38 -58.80 -37.11 -70.23
N GLY A 39 -58.18 -36.83 -71.35
CA GLY A 39 -56.87 -36.20 -71.45
C GLY A 39 -56.81 -34.85 -70.77
N SER A 40 -57.87 -34.01 -70.94
CA SER A 40 -57.97 -32.72 -70.25
C SER A 40 -58.12 -32.87 -68.72
N LYS A 41 -58.87 -33.86 -68.26
CA LYS A 41 -58.99 -34.18 -66.83
C LYS A 41 -57.65 -34.64 -66.25
N ASP A 42 -56.96 -35.58 -66.97
CA ASP A 42 -55.62 -36.04 -66.52
C ASP A 42 -54.60 -34.94 -66.49
N LEU A 43 -54.63 -34.04 -67.49
CA LEU A 43 -53.75 -32.88 -67.49
C LEU A 43 -54.06 -31.94 -66.35
N MET A 44 -55.35 -31.75 -66.04
CA MET A 44 -55.80 -30.92 -64.93
C MET A 44 -55.34 -31.50 -63.59
N VAL A 45 -55.45 -32.80 -63.40
CA VAL A 45 -54.94 -33.48 -62.17
C VAL A 45 -53.43 -33.28 -62.06
N LYS A 46 -52.67 -33.55 -63.13
CA LYS A 46 -51.20 -33.35 -63.13
C LYS A 46 -50.83 -31.89 -62.88
N TYR A 47 -51.60 -30.98 -63.43
CA TYR A 47 -51.40 -29.55 -63.15
C TYR A 47 -51.63 -29.19 -61.67
N MET A 48 -52.69 -29.78 -61.08
CA MET A 48 -52.99 -29.56 -59.67
C MET A 48 -51.92 -30.16 -58.80
N ASP A 49 -51.47 -31.39 -59.05
CA ASP A 49 -50.40 -32.05 -58.33
C ASP A 49 -49.06 -31.29 -58.43
N ALA A 50 -48.70 -30.88 -59.64
CA ALA A 50 -47.50 -30.06 -59.84
C ALA A 50 -47.56 -28.69 -59.10
N LYS A 51 -48.76 -28.09 -59.08
CA LYS A 51 -48.98 -26.83 -58.35
C LYS A 51 -48.86 -27.00 -56.86
N GLU A 52 -49.38 -28.12 -56.30
CA GLU A 52 -49.29 -28.47 -54.90
C GLU A 52 -47.83 -28.75 -54.52
N GLN A 53 -47.08 -29.53 -55.31
CA GLN A 53 -45.66 -29.80 -55.11
C GLN A 53 -44.83 -28.51 -55.15
N LEU A 54 -45.14 -27.61 -56.08
CA LEU A 54 -44.47 -26.32 -56.19
C LEU A 54 -44.75 -25.45 -54.95
N ALA A 55 -45.97 -25.45 -54.43
CA ALA A 55 -46.32 -24.75 -53.23
C ALA A 55 -45.61 -25.28 -52.00
N ALA A 56 -45.54 -26.63 -51.84
CA ALA A 56 -44.79 -27.29 -50.76
C ALA A 56 -43.30 -26.96 -50.83
N SER A 57 -42.68 -27.11 -52.02
CA SER A 57 -41.25 -26.80 -52.23
C SER A 57 -40.92 -25.31 -51.96
N ARG A 58 -41.82 -24.39 -52.33
CA ARG A 58 -41.63 -22.97 -51.97
C ARG A 58 -41.68 -22.72 -50.47
N SER A 59 -42.65 -23.33 -49.79
CA SER A 59 -42.76 -23.23 -48.34
C SER A 59 -41.52 -23.78 -47.62
N GLU A 60 -40.98 -24.91 -48.09
CA GLU A 60 -39.74 -25.50 -47.58
C GLU A 60 -38.53 -24.59 -47.84
N ALA A 61 -38.41 -24.00 -49.02
CA ALA A 61 -37.35 -23.08 -49.40
C ALA A 61 -37.39 -21.79 -48.52
N GLU A 62 -38.58 -21.27 -48.25
CA GLU A 62 -38.75 -20.16 -47.35
C GLU A 62 -38.36 -20.50 -45.90
N GLY A 63 -38.77 -21.66 -45.41
CA GLY A 63 -38.40 -22.17 -44.10
C GLY A 63 -36.88 -22.36 -43.95
N LEU A 64 -36.22 -22.92 -44.96
CA LEU A 64 -34.76 -23.08 -44.98
C LEU A 64 -34.04 -21.73 -45.04
N LYS A 65 -34.56 -20.75 -45.77
CA LYS A 65 -34.03 -19.44 -45.86
C LYS A 65 -34.09 -18.73 -44.47
N SER A 66 -35.24 -18.80 -43.79
CA SER A 66 -35.41 -18.26 -42.44
C SER A 66 -34.45 -18.90 -41.46
N ARG A 67 -34.29 -20.24 -41.49
CA ARG A 67 -33.32 -20.92 -40.63
C ARG A 67 -31.87 -20.51 -40.91
N ASN A 68 -31.51 -20.29 -42.16
CA ASN A 68 -30.17 -19.80 -42.54
C ASN A 68 -29.91 -18.40 -42.02
N GLU A 69 -30.89 -17.52 -42.05
CA GLU A 69 -30.80 -16.17 -41.49
C GLU A 69 -30.65 -16.23 -39.98
N GLU A 70 -31.41 -17.09 -39.30
CA GLU A 70 -31.31 -17.31 -37.86
C GLU A 70 -29.93 -17.85 -37.46
N LEU A 71 -29.44 -18.88 -38.14
CA LEU A 71 -28.11 -19.44 -37.91
C LEU A 71 -27.00 -18.43 -38.15
N LYS A 72 -27.12 -17.57 -39.15
CA LYS A 72 -26.18 -16.50 -39.43
C LYS A 72 -26.15 -15.51 -38.28
N ASN A 73 -27.33 -15.05 -37.83
CA ASN A 73 -27.43 -14.15 -36.69
C ASN A 73 -26.83 -14.77 -35.41
N ASN A 74 -27.10 -16.02 -35.13
CA ASN A 74 -26.54 -16.75 -34.01
C ASN A 74 -25.00 -16.85 -34.09
N ASN A 75 -24.47 -17.11 -35.29
CA ASN A 75 -23.01 -17.12 -35.52
C ASN A 75 -22.39 -15.73 -35.28
N ASP A 76 -23.02 -14.67 -35.74
CA ASP A 76 -22.54 -13.31 -35.54
C ASP A 76 -22.55 -12.92 -34.07
N VAL A 77 -23.58 -13.27 -33.29
CA VAL A 77 -23.65 -13.10 -31.85
C VAL A 77 -22.57 -13.92 -31.12
N LEU A 78 -22.41 -15.18 -31.51
CA LEU A 78 -21.40 -16.06 -30.91
C LEU A 78 -19.98 -15.54 -31.16
N ARG A 79 -19.71 -15.07 -32.36
CA ARG A 79 -18.42 -14.46 -32.73
C ARG A 79 -18.13 -13.19 -31.94
N SER A 80 -19.12 -12.30 -31.82
CA SER A 80 -19.00 -11.10 -31.00
C SER A 80 -18.74 -11.42 -29.53
N SER A 81 -19.44 -12.43 -29.00
CA SER A 81 -19.24 -12.88 -27.62
C SER A 81 -17.84 -13.48 -27.40
N TYR A 82 -17.34 -14.25 -28.38
CA TYR A 82 -15.99 -14.81 -28.35
C TYR A 82 -14.92 -13.71 -28.35
N GLU A 83 -15.04 -12.71 -29.24
CA GLU A 83 -14.11 -11.57 -29.31
C GLU A 83 -14.11 -10.75 -27.99
N SER A 84 -15.29 -10.54 -27.41
CA SER A 84 -15.42 -9.87 -26.10
C SER A 84 -14.76 -10.67 -24.97
N LEU A 85 -14.96 -11.99 -24.96
CA LEU A 85 -14.37 -12.88 -23.95
C LEU A 85 -12.85 -12.91 -24.07
N GLN A 86 -12.33 -12.96 -25.30
CA GLN A 86 -10.88 -12.93 -25.57
C GLN A 86 -10.27 -11.62 -25.08
N GLY A 87 -10.92 -10.46 -25.39
CA GLY A 87 -10.46 -9.17 -24.88
C GLY A 87 -10.45 -9.08 -23.36
N SER A 88 -11.48 -9.64 -22.71
CA SER A 88 -11.53 -9.69 -21.22
C SER A 88 -10.45 -10.59 -20.63
N LEU A 89 -10.13 -11.70 -21.29
CA LEU A 89 -9.05 -12.60 -20.88
C LEU A 89 -7.68 -11.90 -21.00
N ASP A 90 -7.42 -11.24 -22.13
CA ASP A 90 -6.17 -10.52 -22.36
C ASP A 90 -5.98 -9.39 -21.31
N GLN A 91 -7.04 -8.64 -21.01
CA GLN A 91 -7.02 -7.61 -19.97
C GLN A 91 -6.76 -8.22 -18.59
N SER A 92 -7.37 -9.35 -18.26
CA SER A 92 -7.14 -10.06 -16.99
C SER A 92 -5.71 -10.58 -16.86
N LEU A 93 -5.13 -11.12 -17.93
CA LEU A 93 -3.74 -11.56 -17.96
C LEU A 93 -2.77 -10.40 -17.78
N GLN A 94 -3.03 -9.26 -18.44
CA GLN A 94 -2.22 -8.05 -18.27
C GLN A 94 -2.29 -7.52 -16.84
N SER A 95 -3.49 -7.46 -16.26
CA SER A 95 -3.70 -7.05 -14.87
C SER A 95 -2.98 -8.00 -13.88
N ASN A 96 -3.05 -9.31 -14.11
CA ASN A 96 -2.34 -10.29 -13.29
C ASN A 96 -0.83 -10.12 -13.38
N THR A 97 -0.29 -9.87 -14.57
CA THR A 97 1.15 -9.63 -14.76
C THR A 97 1.59 -8.38 -14.01
N GLN A 98 0.83 -7.29 -14.15
CA GLN A 98 1.10 -6.04 -13.41
C GLN A 98 1.03 -6.24 -11.89
N THR A 99 0.04 -7.00 -11.41
CA THR A 99 -0.10 -7.33 -10.00
C THR A 99 1.09 -8.15 -9.50
N SER A 100 1.57 -9.12 -10.29
CA SER A 100 2.74 -9.93 -9.95
C SER A 100 4.01 -9.08 -9.82
N VAL A 101 4.22 -8.12 -10.74
CA VAL A 101 5.34 -7.17 -10.67
C VAL A 101 5.24 -6.29 -9.42
N ASN A 102 4.06 -5.79 -9.12
CA ASN A 102 3.83 -4.97 -7.93
C ASN A 102 4.07 -5.77 -6.63
N ILE A 103 3.63 -7.03 -6.58
CA ILE A 103 3.91 -7.91 -5.43
C ILE A 103 5.41 -8.15 -5.28
N SER A 104 6.14 -8.39 -6.36
CA SER A 104 7.60 -8.55 -6.31
C SER A 104 8.27 -7.30 -5.74
N LYS A 105 7.90 -6.10 -6.23
CA LYS A 105 8.41 -4.83 -5.72
C LYS A 105 8.13 -4.66 -4.22
N LEU A 106 6.90 -4.94 -3.79
CA LEU A 106 6.52 -4.88 -2.37
C LEU A 106 7.32 -5.87 -1.49
N VAL A 107 7.59 -7.07 -1.99
CA VAL A 107 8.43 -8.05 -1.27
C VAL A 107 9.86 -7.53 -1.11
N ASP A 108 10.42 -6.92 -2.14
CA ASP A 108 11.76 -6.32 -2.08
C ASP A 108 11.82 -5.14 -1.09
N GLU A 109 10.80 -4.28 -1.08
CA GLU A 109 10.66 -3.18 -0.12
C GLU A 109 10.53 -3.70 1.34
N ILE A 110 9.72 -4.76 1.55
CA ILE A 110 9.60 -5.41 2.87
C ILE A 110 10.94 -5.99 3.32
N ASN A 111 11.68 -6.65 2.43
CA ASN A 111 12.98 -7.22 2.75
C ASN A 111 14.00 -6.13 3.10
N ALA A 112 14.03 -5.02 2.35
CA ALA A 112 14.87 -3.87 2.65
C ALA A 112 14.51 -3.23 4.00
N SER A 113 13.22 -3.05 4.27
CA SER A 113 12.70 -2.53 5.55
C SER A 113 13.07 -3.45 6.72
N ASN A 114 12.90 -4.77 6.58
CA ASN A 114 13.27 -5.74 7.60
C ASN A 114 14.78 -5.71 7.89
N ALA A 115 15.63 -5.60 6.85
CA ALA A 115 17.06 -5.48 7.02
C ALA A 115 17.44 -4.19 7.77
N PHE A 116 16.76 -3.10 7.48
CA PHE A 116 16.92 -1.82 8.18
C PHE A 116 16.50 -1.92 9.65
N ILE A 117 15.32 -2.47 9.94
CA ILE A 117 14.83 -2.71 11.32
C ILE A 117 15.83 -3.56 12.11
N LYS A 118 16.35 -4.62 11.49
CA LYS A 118 17.36 -5.47 12.13
C LYS A 118 18.60 -4.69 12.53
N ARG A 119 19.13 -3.82 11.66
CA ARG A 119 20.29 -2.96 11.99
C ARG A 119 19.98 -1.99 13.12
N LEU A 120 18.79 -1.39 13.15
CA LEU A 120 18.37 -0.50 14.25
C LEU A 120 18.28 -1.25 15.59
N VAL A 121 17.73 -2.47 15.60
CA VAL A 121 17.63 -3.30 16.79
C VAL A 121 19.02 -3.69 17.28
N GLU A 122 19.92 -4.08 16.39
CA GLU A 122 21.31 -4.42 16.72
C GLU A 122 22.05 -3.20 17.31
N ALA A 123 21.92 -2.02 16.69
CA ALA A 123 22.53 -0.79 17.19
C ALA A 123 21.99 -0.41 18.59
N LYS A 124 20.65 -0.52 18.77
CA LYS A 124 20.04 -0.27 20.08
C LYS A 124 20.52 -1.27 21.13
N THR A 125 20.54 -2.55 20.82
CA THR A 125 20.98 -3.61 21.75
C THR A 125 22.44 -3.40 22.15
N LYS A 126 23.30 -3.02 21.20
CA LYS A 126 24.71 -2.68 21.47
C LYS A 126 24.79 -1.47 22.41
N SER A 127 24.05 -0.41 22.16
CA SER A 127 24.00 0.78 23.02
C SER A 127 23.52 0.45 24.42
N ASP A 128 22.43 -0.32 24.56
CA ASP A 128 21.88 -0.73 25.87
C ASP A 128 22.90 -1.59 26.67
N SER A 129 23.58 -2.51 25.97
CA SER A 129 24.63 -3.34 26.59
C SER A 129 25.83 -2.52 27.05
N LEU A 130 26.28 -1.55 26.24
CA LEU A 130 27.38 -0.64 26.62
C LEU A 130 27.00 0.24 27.82
N ASN A 131 25.76 0.79 27.83
CA ASN A 131 25.26 1.59 28.94
C ASN A 131 25.20 0.79 30.24
N MET A 132 24.78 -0.48 30.18
CA MET A 132 24.78 -1.38 31.34
C MET A 132 26.21 -1.66 31.82
N ALA A 133 27.13 -1.94 30.91
CA ALA A 133 28.53 -2.16 31.23
C ALA A 133 29.18 -0.93 31.89
N LEU A 134 28.93 0.27 31.33
CA LEU A 134 29.39 1.55 31.84
C LEU A 134 28.85 1.79 33.25
N THR A 135 27.55 1.64 33.47
CA THR A 135 26.90 1.79 34.78
C THR A 135 27.44 0.84 35.80
N ASN A 136 27.60 -0.45 35.46
CA ASN A 136 28.17 -1.46 36.36
C ASN A 136 29.62 -1.14 36.70
N LYS A 137 30.44 -0.72 35.73
CA LYS A 137 31.83 -0.33 35.95
C LYS A 137 31.94 0.86 36.88
N LEU A 138 31.09 1.88 36.67
CA LEU A 138 31.04 3.06 37.53
C LEU A 138 30.63 2.69 38.97
N THR A 139 29.49 2.02 39.13
CA THR A 139 28.99 1.63 40.45
C THR A 139 29.99 0.77 41.26
N ARG A 140 30.74 -0.09 40.55
CA ARG A 140 31.79 -0.87 41.20
C ARG A 140 33.07 -0.10 41.54
N SER A 141 33.33 1.01 40.87
CA SER A 141 34.50 1.86 41.10
C SER A 141 34.29 2.85 42.25
N LEU A 142 33.01 3.16 42.58
CA LEU A 142 32.64 4.03 43.69
C LEU A 142 32.57 3.24 45.00
N ASP A 143 33.07 3.85 46.08
CA ASP A 143 32.94 3.27 47.40
C ASP A 143 31.57 3.57 48.06
N LYS A 144 31.33 3.00 49.25
CA LYS A 144 30.03 3.15 49.93
C LYS A 144 29.69 4.57 50.36
N GLU A 145 30.68 5.39 50.63
CA GLU A 145 30.45 6.80 51.02
C GLU A 145 30.15 7.65 49.79
N GLU A 146 30.85 7.43 48.67
CA GLU A 146 30.57 8.12 47.40
C GLU A 146 29.18 7.78 46.87
N LEU A 147 28.74 6.50 47.00
CA LEU A 147 27.40 6.05 46.57
C LEU A 147 26.25 6.73 47.35
N LYS A 148 26.50 7.43 48.45
CA LYS A 148 25.48 8.24 49.11
C LYS A 148 25.31 9.63 48.45
N GLU A 149 26.32 10.13 47.75
CA GLU A 149 26.37 11.42 47.13
C GLU A 149 26.35 11.37 45.58
N VAL A 150 26.47 10.18 45.02
CA VAL A 150 26.47 9.91 43.59
C VAL A 150 25.33 8.94 43.24
N ASP A 151 24.42 9.37 42.42
CA ASP A 151 23.32 8.55 41.89
C ASP A 151 23.54 8.28 40.39
N VAL A 152 23.48 7.01 39.99
CA VAL A 152 23.71 6.60 38.60
C VAL A 152 22.47 5.92 38.07
N GLN A 153 21.88 6.51 37.02
CA GLN A 153 20.66 6.03 36.38
C GLN A 153 20.84 5.90 34.88
N VAL A 154 20.20 4.90 34.29
CA VAL A 154 20.06 4.77 32.81
C VAL A 154 18.63 5.03 32.42
N LEU A 155 18.41 6.11 31.70
CA LEU A 155 17.10 6.50 31.21
C LEU A 155 17.14 6.66 29.68
N LYS A 156 16.31 5.92 28.97
CA LYS A 156 16.17 6.01 27.50
C LYS A 156 17.50 5.89 26.72
N GLY A 157 18.40 5.03 27.17
CA GLY A 157 19.70 4.83 26.50
C GLY A 157 20.76 5.90 26.82
N VAL A 158 20.52 6.75 27.81
CA VAL A 158 21.44 7.78 28.29
C VAL A 158 21.81 7.49 29.74
N VAL A 159 23.08 7.63 30.09
CA VAL A 159 23.57 7.44 31.47
C VAL A 159 23.62 8.79 32.16
N TYR A 160 22.94 8.90 33.30
CA TYR A 160 22.90 10.09 34.15
C TYR A 160 23.69 9.78 35.43
N ILE A 161 24.71 10.56 35.69
CA ILE A 161 25.49 10.52 36.95
C ILE A 161 25.20 11.82 37.70
N SER A 162 24.40 11.74 38.73
CA SER A 162 24.03 12.92 39.56
C SER A 162 24.95 13.02 40.75
N LEU A 163 25.63 14.12 40.89
CA LEU A 163 26.58 14.41 41.93
C LEU A 163 26.02 15.52 42.84
N ALA A 164 25.99 15.29 44.14
CA ALA A 164 25.53 16.28 45.11
C ALA A 164 26.45 17.55 45.13
N ASP A 165 25.84 18.72 45.28
CA ASP A 165 26.53 19.99 45.24
C ASP A 165 27.64 20.13 46.32
N ASN A 166 27.33 19.69 47.54
CA ASN A 166 28.25 19.72 48.67
C ASN A 166 29.49 18.83 48.49
N MET A 167 29.37 17.84 47.62
CA MET A 167 30.49 16.97 47.25
C MET A 167 31.43 17.67 46.26
N LEU A 168 30.88 18.38 45.30
CA LEU A 168 31.64 19.00 44.20
C LEU A 168 32.20 20.38 44.53
N TYR A 169 31.45 21.24 45.23
CA TYR A 169 31.78 22.63 45.35
C TYR A 169 31.79 23.10 46.78
N LYS A 170 32.54 24.20 47.05
CA LYS A 170 32.41 24.97 48.27
C LYS A 170 31.06 25.72 48.29
N LEU A 171 30.48 25.93 49.45
CA LEU A 171 29.15 26.53 49.61
C LEU A 171 29.02 27.85 48.87
N GLY A 172 28.04 27.92 47.97
CA GLY A 172 27.73 29.11 47.13
C GLY A 172 28.86 29.48 46.17
N SER A 173 29.74 28.55 45.81
CA SER A 173 30.84 28.68 44.85
C SER A 173 30.68 27.72 43.69
N TYR A 174 31.44 27.95 42.63
CA TYR A 174 31.66 27.05 41.50
C TYR A 174 33.07 26.42 41.52
N GLU A 175 33.89 26.70 42.55
CA GLU A 175 35.22 26.11 42.71
C GLU A 175 35.09 24.65 43.13
N ILE A 176 35.78 23.74 42.39
CA ILE A 176 35.85 22.33 42.73
C ILE A 176 36.64 22.17 44.07
N ASN A 177 36.10 21.37 44.97
CA ASN A 177 36.76 21.07 46.21
C ASN A 177 37.67 19.82 46.05
N ASP A 178 38.64 19.67 46.96
CA ASP A 178 39.62 18.58 46.89
C ASP A 178 38.98 17.18 47.01
N ARG A 179 37.84 17.07 47.69
CA ARG A 179 37.10 15.83 47.89
C ARG A 179 36.47 15.32 46.57
N ALA A 180 36.12 16.25 45.69
CA ALA A 180 35.56 15.93 44.39
C ALA A 180 36.59 15.26 43.44
N ALA A 181 37.88 15.51 43.65
CA ALA A 181 38.95 15.07 42.76
C ALA A 181 38.94 13.53 42.55
N GLU A 182 38.78 12.76 43.63
CA GLU A 182 38.81 11.32 43.58
C GLU A 182 37.62 10.74 42.75
N THR A 183 36.40 11.20 43.04
CA THR A 183 35.19 10.79 42.33
C THR A 183 35.23 11.23 40.85
N LEU A 184 35.66 12.45 40.56
CA LEU A 184 35.83 12.92 39.19
C LEU A 184 36.90 12.14 38.43
N SER A 185 37.97 11.68 39.11
CA SER A 185 39.00 10.79 38.52
C SER A 185 38.39 9.46 38.04
N LYS A 186 37.56 8.83 38.88
CA LYS A 186 36.89 7.56 38.56
C LYS A 186 35.93 7.74 37.37
N ILE A 187 35.17 8.82 37.36
CA ILE A 187 34.25 9.18 36.25
C ILE A 187 35.03 9.49 34.98
N ALA A 188 36.09 10.29 35.06
CA ALA A 188 36.95 10.65 33.94
C ALA A 188 37.56 9.44 33.24
N LYS A 189 38.05 8.46 34.03
CA LYS A 189 38.56 7.20 33.49
C LYS A 189 37.55 6.46 32.68
N ILE A 190 36.29 6.41 33.15
CA ILE A 190 35.19 5.77 32.42
C ILE A 190 34.87 6.54 31.17
N ILE A 191 34.75 7.87 31.21
CA ILE A 191 34.52 8.71 30.05
C ILE A 191 35.59 8.52 28.98
N THR A 192 36.86 8.36 29.41
CA THR A 192 37.98 8.13 28.50
C THR A 192 37.94 6.73 27.87
N ASP A 193 37.57 5.69 28.65
CA ASP A 193 37.41 4.33 28.12
C ASP A 193 36.27 4.17 27.08
N TYR A 194 35.32 5.09 27.02
CA TYR A 194 34.17 5.06 26.12
C TYR A 194 34.18 6.28 25.18
N GLU A 195 35.00 6.25 24.13
CA GLU A 195 35.24 7.37 23.22
C GLU A 195 34.05 7.71 22.31
N ASP A 196 33.15 6.76 22.09
CA ASP A 196 31.95 6.89 21.23
C ASP A 196 30.79 7.63 21.91
N TYR A 197 31.04 8.29 23.03
CA TYR A 197 30.01 9.03 23.78
C TYR A 197 30.38 10.49 23.94
N ASP A 198 29.36 11.35 23.84
CA ASP A 198 29.43 12.76 24.22
C ASP A 198 29.02 12.92 25.68
N VAL A 199 29.55 13.95 26.30
CA VAL A 199 29.37 14.19 27.73
C VAL A 199 28.85 15.63 27.93
N LEU A 200 27.62 15.74 28.40
CA LEU A 200 27.03 16.99 28.83
C LEU A 200 27.11 17.10 30.35
N ILE A 201 27.75 18.12 30.86
CA ILE A 201 27.75 18.46 32.27
C ILE A 201 26.66 19.52 32.50
N GLU A 202 25.66 19.18 33.30
CA GLU A 202 24.50 20.01 33.56
C GLU A 202 24.44 20.45 35.05
N GLY A 203 24.53 21.74 35.29
CA GLY A 203 24.36 22.29 36.63
C GLY A 203 22.90 22.58 36.95
N ASN A 204 22.45 22.25 38.16
CA ASN A 204 21.12 22.54 38.68
C ASN A 204 21.23 23.21 40.07
N THR A 205 20.31 24.09 40.38
CA THR A 205 20.22 24.76 41.69
C THR A 205 18.86 24.45 42.34
N ASP A 206 18.73 24.86 43.61
CA ASP A 206 17.42 25.03 44.22
C ASP A 206 16.79 26.37 43.81
N ASN A 207 15.63 26.72 44.36
CA ASN A 207 14.91 27.95 44.08
C ASN A 207 15.32 29.14 44.94
N LEU A 208 16.32 29.02 45.81
CA LEU A 208 16.81 30.16 46.60
C LEU A 208 17.62 31.09 45.70
N PRO A 209 17.27 32.38 45.67
CA PRO A 209 18.00 33.32 44.84
C PRO A 209 19.44 33.51 45.33
N ILE A 210 20.38 33.57 44.41
CA ILE A 210 21.78 33.87 44.67
C ILE A 210 22.18 35.14 43.93
N SER A 211 22.94 35.98 44.61
CA SER A 211 23.63 37.12 44.00
C SER A 211 24.95 37.32 44.71
N ARG A 212 26.05 37.20 44.00
CA ARG A 212 27.43 37.37 44.45
C ARG A 212 28.27 38.01 43.37
N GLN A 213 29.48 38.39 43.68
CA GLN A 213 30.41 38.86 42.67
C GLN A 213 30.56 37.82 41.56
N ASN A 214 30.34 38.20 40.31
CA ASN A 214 30.36 37.39 39.10
C ASN A 214 29.23 36.33 39.00
N ILE A 215 28.23 36.33 39.90
CA ILE A 215 27.07 35.43 39.87
C ILE A 215 25.80 36.27 40.07
N ARG A 216 25.05 36.51 38.99
CA ARG A 216 23.85 37.36 39.04
C ARG A 216 22.61 36.61 39.54
N ASN A 217 22.50 35.32 39.18
CA ASN A 217 21.35 34.49 39.47
C ASN A 217 21.70 32.98 39.38
N ASN A 218 20.67 32.13 39.53
CA ASN A 218 20.81 30.67 39.47
C ASN A 218 21.24 30.15 38.09
N TRP A 219 20.94 30.86 37.01
CA TRP A 219 21.45 30.53 35.68
C TRP A 219 22.97 30.64 35.61
N ASP A 220 23.51 31.79 36.05
CA ASP A 220 24.97 32.00 36.08
C ASP A 220 25.66 30.96 36.94
N LEU A 221 25.13 30.71 38.16
CA LEU A 221 25.71 29.72 39.07
C LEU A 221 25.77 28.33 38.45
N SER A 222 24.65 27.88 37.89
CA SER A 222 24.55 26.53 37.30
C SER A 222 25.48 26.35 36.09
N CYS A 223 25.59 27.34 35.22
CA CYS A 223 26.51 27.33 34.09
C CYS A 223 27.98 27.37 34.52
N LEU A 224 28.35 28.19 35.47
CA LEU A 224 29.72 28.29 36.00
C LEU A 224 30.15 26.97 36.67
N ARG A 225 29.28 26.33 37.43
CA ARG A 225 29.50 25.03 38.05
C ARG A 225 29.77 23.97 37.03
N ALA A 226 28.90 23.87 36.01
CA ALA A 226 29.12 22.92 34.91
C ALA A 226 30.44 23.14 34.16
N SER A 227 30.75 24.42 33.89
CA SER A 227 32.02 24.84 33.26
C SER A 227 33.23 24.44 34.10
N SER A 228 33.17 24.59 35.44
CA SER A 228 34.26 24.18 36.33
C SER A 228 34.54 22.69 36.28
N VAL A 229 33.49 21.83 36.20
CA VAL A 229 33.66 20.38 36.05
C VAL A 229 34.25 20.05 34.68
N VAL A 230 33.75 20.65 33.59
CA VAL A 230 34.31 20.47 32.23
C VAL A 230 35.82 20.80 32.22
N GLN A 231 36.18 21.97 32.73
CA GLN A 231 37.58 22.40 32.79
C GLN A 231 38.43 21.47 33.66
N TYR A 232 37.87 20.93 34.76
CA TYR A 232 38.57 20.00 35.66
C TYR A 232 38.82 18.69 34.96
N LEU A 233 37.81 18.10 34.30
CA LEU A 233 37.93 16.87 33.48
C LEU A 233 38.97 17.02 32.37
N GLN A 234 38.96 18.11 31.66
CA GLN A 234 39.93 18.42 30.60
C GLN A 234 41.34 18.56 31.11
N LYS A 235 41.56 19.42 32.10
CA LYS A 235 42.89 19.83 32.54
C LYS A 235 43.60 18.76 33.39
N HIS A 236 42.84 18.06 34.25
CA HIS A 236 43.43 17.09 35.20
C HIS A 236 43.41 15.67 34.71
N TYR A 237 42.43 15.31 33.82
CA TYR A 237 42.28 13.93 33.37
C TYR A 237 42.36 13.77 31.86
N GLY A 238 42.62 14.83 31.12
CA GLY A 238 42.86 14.75 29.67
C GLY A 238 41.64 14.33 28.83
N VAL A 239 40.41 14.50 29.34
CA VAL A 239 39.22 14.19 28.55
C VAL A 239 39.15 15.12 27.38
N ASP A 240 38.90 14.58 26.16
CA ASP A 240 38.83 15.35 24.91
C ASP A 240 37.74 16.45 25.02
N PRO A 241 38.12 17.73 24.91
CA PRO A 241 37.18 18.84 25.01
C PRO A 241 36.10 18.85 23.91
N LYS A 242 36.35 18.22 22.75
CA LYS A 242 35.35 18.10 21.69
C LYS A 242 34.10 17.31 22.11
N ARG A 243 34.25 16.46 23.11
CA ARG A 243 33.20 15.63 23.67
C ARG A 243 32.49 16.26 24.86
N LEU A 244 33.01 17.38 25.38
CA LEU A 244 32.53 17.98 26.61
C LEU A 244 31.65 19.21 26.32
N THR A 245 30.48 19.24 26.89
CA THR A 245 29.58 20.40 26.86
C THR A 245 29.20 20.79 28.25
N ALA A 246 29.23 22.11 28.58
CA ALA A 246 28.75 22.67 29.83
C ALA A 246 27.38 23.32 29.62
N GLY A 247 26.40 23.00 30.45
CA GLY A 247 25.07 23.57 30.46
C GLY A 247 24.57 23.91 31.85
N GLY A 248 23.68 24.87 31.99
CA GLY A 248 23.03 25.19 33.26
C GLY A 248 21.52 25.20 33.10
N ARG A 249 20.80 24.71 34.10
CA ARG A 249 19.34 24.70 34.16
C ARG A 249 18.78 25.67 35.19
N GLY A 250 19.66 26.31 36.00
CA GLY A 250 19.19 27.10 37.13
C GLY A 250 18.31 26.27 38.07
N GLU A 251 17.22 26.86 38.52
CA GLU A 251 16.21 26.25 39.40
C GLU A 251 15.08 25.54 38.68
N PHE A 252 15.09 25.50 37.33
CA PHE A 252 13.95 25.11 36.49
C PHE A 252 13.89 23.64 36.17
N ASN A 253 14.78 22.82 36.76
CA ASN A 253 14.77 21.35 36.61
C ASN A 253 14.76 20.62 37.96
N PRO A 254 13.79 20.91 38.89
CA PRO A 254 13.76 20.30 40.21
C PRO A 254 13.39 18.82 40.13
N ILE A 255 14.09 17.98 40.93
CA ILE A 255 13.79 16.57 41.14
C ILE A 255 13.07 16.30 42.45
N ALA A 256 13.00 17.29 43.30
CA ALA A 256 12.29 17.28 44.59
C ALA A 256 11.61 18.62 44.84
N LYS A 257 10.64 18.67 45.77
CA LYS A 257 10.01 19.92 46.18
C LYS A 257 11.01 20.83 46.91
N ASN A 258 10.98 22.12 46.60
CA ASN A 258 11.86 23.12 47.20
C ASN A 258 11.43 23.62 48.59
N ASP A 259 10.29 23.17 49.12
CA ASP A 259 9.69 23.57 50.40
C ASP A 259 10.51 23.06 51.62
N THR A 260 11.28 22.01 51.43
CA THR A 260 12.11 21.41 52.48
C THR A 260 13.61 21.55 52.17
N GLU A 261 14.44 21.61 53.19
CA GLU A 261 15.91 21.69 53.01
C GLU A 261 16.42 20.37 52.30
N VAL A 262 15.86 19.24 52.65
CA VAL A 262 16.23 17.96 52.03
C VAL A 262 15.87 17.98 50.52
N GLY A 263 14.71 18.55 50.15
CA GLY A 263 14.33 18.68 48.76
C GLY A 263 15.23 19.66 47.99
N ARG A 264 15.54 20.79 48.59
CA ARG A 264 16.50 21.77 48.03
C ARG A 264 17.89 21.15 47.84
N GLN A 265 18.37 20.43 48.81
CA GLN A 265 19.67 19.72 48.73
C GLN A 265 19.71 18.75 47.55
N ARG A 266 18.64 18.01 47.30
CA ARG A 266 18.54 17.12 46.13
C ARG A 266 18.49 17.88 44.80
N ASN A 267 17.90 19.06 44.77
CA ASN A 267 17.85 19.92 43.59
C ASN A 267 19.23 20.55 43.28
N ARG A 268 20.01 20.91 44.31
CA ARG A 268 21.40 21.33 44.16
C ARG A 268 22.29 20.20 43.74
N ARG A 269 22.41 19.95 42.44
CA ARG A 269 23.19 18.87 41.87
C ARG A 269 23.86 19.26 40.56
N THR A 270 24.91 18.54 40.23
CA THR A 270 25.49 18.56 38.90
C THR A 270 25.30 17.16 38.29
N GLN A 271 24.79 17.10 37.09
CA GLN A 271 24.60 15.84 36.36
C GLN A 271 25.64 15.72 35.26
N ILE A 272 26.32 14.59 35.18
CA ILE A 272 27.17 14.20 34.06
C ILE A 272 26.33 13.26 33.21
N ILE A 273 25.96 13.69 32.02
CA ILE A 273 25.05 13.00 31.11
C ILE A 273 25.89 12.44 29.97
N ILE A 274 25.96 11.12 29.86
CA ILE A 274 26.78 10.41 28.88
C ILE A 274 25.83 9.88 27.81
N THR A 275 25.93 10.42 26.61
CA THR A 275 25.04 10.15 25.48
C THR A 275 25.82 9.52 24.34
N PRO A 276 25.35 8.42 23.72
CA PRO A 276 25.95 7.91 22.49
C PRO A 276 26.00 9.00 21.41
N LYS A 277 27.09 9.04 20.64
CA LYS A 277 27.19 9.98 19.53
C LYS A 277 26.08 9.72 18.53
N LEU A 278 25.39 10.78 18.17
CA LEU A 278 24.20 10.74 17.31
C LEU A 278 24.56 10.35 15.86
N ASP A 279 25.80 10.62 15.45
CA ASP A 279 26.28 10.36 14.08
C ASP A 279 26.04 8.92 13.63
N GLN A 280 26.29 7.95 14.54
CA GLN A 280 26.06 6.53 14.25
C GLN A 280 24.57 6.20 14.00
N PHE A 281 23.64 6.92 14.65
CA PHE A 281 22.20 6.78 14.42
C PHE A 281 21.75 7.52 13.17
N MET A 282 22.30 8.69 12.90
CA MET A 282 22.02 9.45 11.68
C MET A 282 22.48 8.69 10.44
N ASP A 283 23.67 8.11 10.44
CA ASP A 283 24.16 7.25 9.37
C ASP A 283 23.25 6.04 9.07
N LEU A 284 22.54 5.54 10.08
CA LEU A 284 21.56 4.47 9.91
C LEU A 284 20.24 5.01 9.32
N ILE A 285 19.83 6.21 9.74
CA ILE A 285 18.60 6.85 9.23
C ILE A 285 18.79 7.25 7.76
N ASP A 286 19.95 7.81 7.40
CA ASP A 286 20.25 8.19 6.03
C ASP A 286 20.32 7.00 5.05
N LYS A 287 20.52 5.80 5.57
CA LYS A 287 20.48 4.52 4.83
C LYS A 287 19.12 3.83 4.90
N ALA A 288 18.10 4.50 5.44
CA ALA A 288 16.74 3.99 5.40
C ALA A 288 16.26 3.84 3.95
N PRO A 289 15.53 2.77 3.62
CA PRO A 289 14.89 2.66 2.30
C PRO A 289 13.96 3.86 2.12
N GLU A 290 14.14 4.61 1.03
CA GLU A 290 13.22 5.68 0.67
C GLU A 290 11.84 5.05 0.43
N SER A 291 10.85 5.47 1.20
CA SER A 291 9.45 5.19 0.88
C SER A 291 9.11 6.11 -0.31
N GLU A 292 8.94 5.55 -1.51
CA GLU A 292 8.30 6.30 -2.59
C GLU A 292 6.88 6.67 -2.11
N GLU A 293 6.73 7.90 -1.62
CA GLU A 293 5.41 8.50 -1.45
C GLU A 293 4.74 8.58 -2.83
N LYS A 294 3.68 7.77 -3.01
CA LYS A 294 2.74 7.91 -4.12
C LYS A 294 1.49 8.60 -3.65
#